data_b6b90cc1e7c1e89172eeab5720208521
#
_entry.id   b6b90cc1e7c1e89172eeab5720208521
#
_cell.length_a   1.000
_cell.length_b   1.000
_cell.length_c   1.000
_cell.angle_alpha   90.00
_cell.angle_beta   90.00
_cell.angle_gamma   90.00
#
_symmetry.space_group_name_H-M   'P 1'
#
loop_
_entity.id
_entity.type
_entity.pdbx_description
1 polymer ?
#
loop_
_entity_poly.entity_id
_entity_poly.type
_entity_poly.pdbx_seq_one_letter_code
_entity_poly.pdbx_strand_id
1 'polypeptide(L)'
;MSQQLEEPYFRVGEGKISGWVSVTLGALSVLGVLCFRFPDFLTTPQLHQVYTVEEMRWLLGGGIVFSAAFGLLTFVLNRHKLMGAIGITLTLLALWGGGASVQVGPRYAAPGYIGLDWFILDLMLSAMIFIFLEKMWPHLREQAILRPDWWHDSRYFLLNHLLIGVYAFAATMFAPTFFSWAINRDIQATVSSLPWAVQFVMAIVLADLVEYAIHRTMHEVKFLWPIHAVHHSVEHMDWLAGSRLHFLEPLVTRTLVLIPAFILGIAKEPLSLYIVFAGFQAGLIHSNIGCDLGPLKYVLCSPRYHHWHHSSDDEAIDKNYVAHLPAIDWLFGTFYMPPGKHVWPRGYGTVGIPLPKGIIRQFFYPFRAQARMIRPGTSSATSSGGRAAT
;
A
#
# COMPACT_ATOMS: atom_id res chain seq x y z
N MET A 1 22.64 -9.83 -32.46
CA MET A 1 21.35 -9.40 -31.90
C MET A 1 21.50 -7.95 -31.46
N SER A 2 20.98 -7.00 -32.23
CA SER A 2 21.02 -5.58 -31.92
C SER A 2 20.08 -5.34 -30.73
N GLN A 3 20.64 -4.89 -29.61
CA GLN A 3 19.86 -4.30 -28.53
C GLN A 3 19.10 -3.11 -29.13
N GLN A 4 17.79 -3.25 -29.28
CA GLN A 4 16.92 -2.08 -29.43
C GLN A 4 17.03 -1.32 -28.12
N LEU A 5 17.77 -0.20 -28.15
CA LEU A 5 17.74 0.79 -27.09
C LEU A 5 16.28 1.23 -26.96
N GLU A 6 15.61 0.85 -25.88
CA GLU A 6 14.27 1.36 -25.56
C GLU A 6 14.36 2.88 -25.54
N GLU A 7 13.63 3.52 -26.43
CA GLU A 7 13.57 4.99 -26.48
C GLU A 7 13.09 5.52 -25.12
N PRO A 8 13.70 6.57 -24.57
CA PRO A 8 13.31 7.10 -23.28
C PRO A 8 11.82 7.48 -23.31
N TYR A 9 11.08 6.98 -22.32
CA TYR A 9 9.62 7.15 -22.19
C TYR A 9 9.18 8.63 -22.19
N PHE A 10 10.08 9.54 -21.77
CA PHE A 10 9.87 10.98 -21.79
C PHE A 10 10.86 11.70 -22.69
N ARG A 11 10.35 12.34 -23.76
CA ARG A 11 11.12 13.26 -24.59
C ARG A 11 10.63 14.69 -24.40
N VAL A 12 11.55 15.63 -24.20
CA VAL A 12 11.23 17.05 -24.12
C VAL A 12 10.63 17.51 -25.47
N GLY A 13 9.52 18.25 -25.43
CA GLY A 13 8.82 18.75 -26.63
C GLY A 13 7.73 17.85 -27.18
N GLU A 14 7.57 16.62 -26.69
CA GLU A 14 6.47 15.73 -27.09
C GLU A 14 5.17 15.93 -26.29
N GLY A 15 5.16 16.82 -25.31
CA GLY A 15 3.99 17.15 -24.49
C GLY A 15 3.62 16.09 -23.46
N LYS A 16 4.40 15.02 -23.30
CA LYS A 16 4.10 13.97 -22.34
C LYS A 16 4.17 14.46 -20.89
N ILE A 17 5.24 15.16 -20.50
CA ILE A 17 5.43 15.65 -19.12
C ILE A 17 4.39 16.70 -18.78
N SER A 18 4.28 17.78 -19.57
CA SER A 18 3.32 18.85 -19.33
C SER A 18 1.87 18.36 -19.39
N GLY A 19 1.57 17.43 -20.30
CA GLY A 19 0.26 16.79 -20.41
C GLY A 19 -0.11 15.98 -19.16
N TRP A 20 0.80 15.14 -18.67
CA TRP A 20 0.59 14.39 -17.43
C TRP A 20 0.44 15.30 -16.21
N VAL A 21 1.27 16.34 -16.08
CA VAL A 21 1.13 17.33 -15.01
C VAL A 21 -0.25 17.99 -15.04
N SER A 22 -0.71 18.43 -16.22
CA SER A 22 -2.03 19.03 -16.37
C SER A 22 -3.16 18.07 -15.98
N VAL A 23 -3.14 16.84 -16.48
CA VAL A 23 -4.17 15.83 -16.18
C VAL A 23 -4.20 15.52 -14.69
N THR A 24 -3.03 15.31 -14.08
CA THR A 24 -2.91 15.00 -12.66
C THR A 24 -3.45 16.13 -11.79
N LEU A 25 -2.98 17.37 -12.02
CA LEU A 25 -3.43 18.53 -11.24
C LEU A 25 -4.91 18.83 -11.49
N GLY A 26 -5.42 18.63 -12.71
CA GLY A 26 -6.84 18.78 -13.02
C GLY A 26 -7.69 17.75 -12.28
N ALA A 27 -7.28 16.47 -12.26
CA ALA A 27 -7.97 15.43 -11.52
C ALA A 27 -7.97 15.71 -10.00
N LEU A 28 -6.81 16.07 -9.45
CA LEU A 28 -6.69 16.46 -8.04
C LEU A 28 -7.57 17.68 -7.70
N SER A 29 -7.68 18.64 -8.62
CA SER A 29 -8.55 19.81 -8.43
C SER A 29 -10.04 19.42 -8.40
N VAL A 30 -10.48 18.52 -9.26
CA VAL A 30 -11.85 17.97 -9.23
C VAL A 30 -12.10 17.24 -7.92
N LEU A 31 -11.18 16.37 -7.49
CA LEU A 31 -11.26 15.65 -6.22
C LEU A 31 -11.29 16.62 -5.03
N GLY A 32 -10.46 17.67 -5.05
CA GLY A 32 -10.45 18.72 -4.02
C GLY A 32 -11.80 19.43 -3.91
N VAL A 33 -12.42 19.81 -5.03
CA VAL A 33 -13.78 20.39 -5.04
C VAL A 33 -14.81 19.44 -4.42
N LEU A 34 -14.73 18.15 -4.73
CA LEU A 34 -15.60 17.13 -4.13
C LEU A 34 -15.37 16.99 -2.63
N CYS A 35 -14.12 17.00 -2.18
CA CYS A 35 -13.77 16.99 -0.75
C CYS A 35 -14.37 18.20 0.00
N PHE A 36 -14.35 19.39 -0.58
CA PHE A 36 -15.01 20.54 0.00
C PHE A 36 -16.54 20.39 0.07
N ARG A 37 -17.16 19.79 -0.95
CA ARG A 37 -18.62 19.58 -0.97
C ARG A 37 -19.10 18.49 -0.02
N PHE A 38 -18.31 17.44 0.19
CA PHE A 38 -18.66 16.27 0.98
C PHE A 38 -17.56 15.95 2.01
N PRO A 39 -17.25 16.90 2.92
CA PRO A 39 -16.09 16.77 3.79
C PRO A 39 -16.16 15.54 4.71
N ASP A 40 -17.32 15.27 5.32
CA ASP A 40 -17.47 14.16 6.29
C ASP A 40 -17.41 12.78 5.65
N PHE A 41 -17.67 12.69 4.36
CA PHE A 41 -17.63 11.42 3.62
C PHE A 41 -16.31 11.20 2.88
N LEU A 42 -15.72 12.25 2.32
CA LEU A 42 -14.54 12.13 1.46
C LEU A 42 -13.24 12.43 2.17
N THR A 43 -13.25 13.14 3.32
CA THR A 43 -12.03 13.54 4.01
C THR A 43 -11.86 12.83 5.35
N THR A 44 -10.63 12.87 5.86
CA THR A 44 -10.23 12.22 7.11
C THR A 44 -10.45 13.18 8.28
N PRO A 45 -11.35 12.90 9.25
CA PRO A 45 -11.65 13.81 10.35
C PRO A 45 -10.42 14.25 11.15
N GLN A 46 -9.42 13.37 11.30
CA GLN A 46 -8.18 13.65 12.02
C GLN A 46 -7.34 14.71 11.33
N LEU A 47 -7.36 14.77 10.00
CA LEU A 47 -6.60 15.75 9.23
C LEU A 47 -7.20 17.15 9.28
N HIS A 48 -8.50 17.30 9.57
CA HIS A 48 -9.14 18.63 9.72
C HIS A 48 -8.54 19.47 10.87
N GLN A 49 -7.76 18.85 11.76
CA GLN A 49 -7.04 19.55 12.82
C GLN A 49 -5.64 20.01 12.38
N VAL A 50 -5.14 19.49 11.26
CA VAL A 50 -3.77 19.73 10.76
C VAL A 50 -3.73 20.84 9.73
N TYR A 51 -4.76 20.95 8.88
CA TYR A 51 -4.83 21.96 7.83
C TYR A 51 -6.09 22.84 7.96
N THR A 52 -5.96 24.08 7.57
CA THR A 52 -7.09 25.02 7.52
C THR A 52 -7.81 24.96 6.17
N VAL A 53 -9.08 25.35 6.17
CA VAL A 53 -9.88 25.49 4.93
C VAL A 53 -9.21 26.46 3.95
N GLU A 54 -8.59 27.53 4.47
CA GLU A 54 -7.95 28.54 3.65
C GLU A 54 -6.68 28.02 2.96
N GLU A 55 -5.82 27.28 3.66
CA GLU A 55 -4.66 26.62 3.07
C GLU A 55 -5.06 25.67 1.94
N MET A 56 -6.12 24.87 2.17
CA MET A 56 -6.63 23.97 1.13
C MET A 56 -7.20 24.72 -0.08
N ARG A 57 -7.81 25.89 0.11
CA ARG A 57 -8.26 26.77 -1.00
C ARG A 57 -7.10 27.29 -1.83
N TRP A 58 -6.01 27.71 -1.19
CA TRP A 58 -4.80 28.14 -1.90
C TRP A 58 -4.18 27.00 -2.72
N LEU A 59 -4.09 25.80 -2.13
CA LEU A 59 -3.60 24.62 -2.85
C LEU A 59 -4.50 24.27 -4.03
N LEU A 60 -5.80 24.28 -3.84
CA LEU A 60 -6.77 24.00 -4.91
C LEU A 60 -6.69 25.05 -6.01
N GLY A 61 -6.62 26.33 -5.66
CA GLY A 61 -6.47 27.44 -6.63
C GLY A 61 -5.18 27.31 -7.43
N GLY A 62 -4.05 27.03 -6.76
CA GLY A 62 -2.78 26.77 -7.40
C GLY A 62 -2.85 25.58 -8.35
N GLY A 63 -3.44 24.47 -7.89
CA GLY A 63 -3.65 23.26 -8.72
C GLY A 63 -4.43 23.55 -9.99
N ILE A 64 -5.52 24.31 -9.90
CA ILE A 64 -6.35 24.75 -11.03
C ILE A 64 -5.53 25.60 -12.02
N VAL A 65 -4.80 26.60 -11.51
CA VAL A 65 -4.00 27.50 -12.35
C VAL A 65 -2.89 26.74 -13.09
N PHE A 66 -2.13 25.91 -12.37
CA PHE A 66 -1.06 25.11 -12.97
C PHE A 66 -1.60 24.06 -13.95
N SER A 67 -2.71 23.39 -13.62
CA SER A 67 -3.38 22.48 -14.54
C SER A 67 -3.76 23.17 -15.85
N ALA A 68 -4.39 24.35 -15.78
CA ALA A 68 -4.74 25.14 -16.95
C ALA A 68 -3.51 25.54 -17.75
N ALA A 69 -2.48 26.08 -17.10
CA ALA A 69 -1.25 26.52 -17.76
C ALA A 69 -0.54 25.39 -18.51
N PHE A 70 -0.32 24.26 -17.86
CA PHE A 70 0.32 23.08 -18.48
C PHE A 70 -0.58 22.43 -19.53
N GLY A 71 -1.91 22.46 -19.35
CA GLY A 71 -2.88 22.00 -20.33
C GLY A 71 -2.83 22.82 -21.62
N LEU A 72 -2.89 24.15 -21.49
CA LEU A 72 -2.76 25.07 -22.61
C LEU A 72 -1.40 24.96 -23.30
N LEU A 73 -0.32 24.91 -22.52
CA LEU A 73 1.03 24.69 -23.04
C LEU A 73 1.08 23.42 -23.92
N THR A 74 0.55 22.31 -23.38
CA THR A 74 0.49 21.03 -24.09
C THR A 74 -0.39 21.11 -25.34
N PHE A 75 -1.56 21.74 -25.22
CA PHE A 75 -2.52 21.82 -26.31
C PHE A 75 -2.02 22.71 -27.47
N VAL A 76 -1.38 23.82 -27.15
CA VAL A 76 -0.92 24.80 -28.16
C VAL A 76 0.42 24.39 -28.76
N LEU A 77 1.42 24.07 -27.93
CA LEU A 77 2.82 23.92 -28.37
C LEU A 77 3.22 22.51 -28.74
N ASN A 78 2.51 21.47 -28.27
CA ASN A 78 2.96 20.12 -28.46
C ASN A 78 2.18 19.35 -29.54
N ARG A 79 2.85 18.34 -30.11
CA ARG A 79 2.28 17.48 -31.17
C ARG A 79 1.08 16.67 -30.69
N HIS A 80 1.17 16.11 -29.48
CA HIS A 80 0.14 15.26 -28.88
C HIS A 80 -0.78 16.10 -27.97
N LYS A 81 -1.93 16.52 -28.48
CA LYS A 81 -2.85 17.47 -27.84
C LYS A 81 -3.83 16.83 -26.85
N LEU A 82 -4.00 15.50 -26.90
CA LEU A 82 -5.03 14.79 -26.13
C LEU A 82 -4.90 15.04 -24.62
N MET A 83 -3.70 14.88 -24.05
CA MET A 83 -3.48 15.10 -22.62
C MET A 83 -3.76 16.56 -22.20
N GLY A 84 -3.36 17.51 -23.05
CA GLY A 84 -3.68 18.92 -22.82
C GLY A 84 -5.20 19.18 -22.80
N ALA A 85 -5.93 18.59 -23.76
CA ALA A 85 -7.39 18.69 -23.81
C ALA A 85 -8.05 18.06 -22.58
N ILE A 86 -7.62 16.87 -22.15
CA ILE A 86 -8.11 16.22 -20.94
C ILE A 86 -7.84 17.08 -19.70
N GLY A 87 -6.62 17.60 -19.52
CA GLY A 87 -6.26 18.47 -18.40
C GLY A 87 -7.09 19.74 -18.34
N ILE A 88 -7.29 20.40 -19.51
CA ILE A 88 -8.18 21.58 -19.60
C ILE A 88 -9.62 21.21 -19.23
N THR A 89 -10.14 20.09 -19.73
CA THR A 89 -11.50 19.64 -19.40
C THR A 89 -11.66 19.40 -17.90
N LEU A 90 -10.70 18.73 -17.26
CA LEU A 90 -10.72 18.53 -15.80
C LEU A 90 -10.65 19.85 -15.03
N THR A 91 -9.83 20.81 -15.49
CA THR A 91 -9.77 22.15 -14.94
C THR A 91 -11.13 22.87 -15.02
N LEU A 92 -11.78 22.80 -16.18
CA LEU A 92 -13.11 23.40 -16.38
C LEU A 92 -14.16 22.72 -15.51
N LEU A 93 -14.11 21.42 -15.32
CA LEU A 93 -14.99 20.69 -14.40
C LEU A 93 -14.76 21.14 -12.95
N ALA A 94 -13.52 21.31 -12.51
CA ALA A 94 -13.21 21.82 -11.18
C ALA A 94 -13.75 23.24 -11.00
N LEU A 95 -13.58 24.14 -11.97
CA LEU A 95 -14.12 25.49 -11.95
C LEU A 95 -15.65 25.49 -11.93
N TRP A 96 -16.29 24.68 -12.76
CA TRP A 96 -17.76 24.52 -12.78
C TRP A 96 -18.29 24.02 -11.42
N GLY A 97 -17.55 23.14 -10.74
CA GLY A 97 -17.85 22.66 -9.39
C GLY A 97 -17.72 23.72 -8.29
N GLY A 98 -17.19 24.91 -8.61
CA GLY A 98 -16.98 26.02 -7.68
C GLY A 98 -15.54 26.47 -7.51
N GLY A 99 -14.57 25.71 -8.06
CA GLY A 99 -13.14 26.03 -7.99
C GLY A 99 -12.65 26.26 -6.57
N ALA A 100 -11.72 27.20 -6.38
CA ALA A 100 -11.20 27.57 -5.07
C ALA A 100 -12.22 28.26 -4.16
N SER A 101 -13.37 28.73 -4.72
CA SER A 101 -14.45 29.38 -3.98
C SER A 101 -15.58 28.41 -3.61
N VAL A 102 -15.43 27.13 -3.85
CA VAL A 102 -16.41 26.09 -3.51
C VAL A 102 -16.85 26.20 -2.05
N GLN A 103 -18.14 26.13 -1.80
CA GLN A 103 -18.66 26.14 -0.43
C GLN A 103 -18.36 24.81 0.27
N VAL A 104 -17.95 24.90 1.53
CA VAL A 104 -17.79 23.73 2.39
C VAL A 104 -19.18 23.18 2.67
N GLY A 105 -19.39 21.92 2.33
CA GLY A 105 -20.66 21.25 2.59
C GLY A 105 -20.95 21.10 4.08
N PRO A 106 -22.21 20.84 4.43
CA PRO A 106 -22.60 20.63 5.83
C PRO A 106 -21.86 19.41 6.40
N ARG A 107 -21.45 19.51 7.66
CA ARG A 107 -20.82 18.41 8.41
C ARG A 107 -21.92 17.59 9.10
N TYR A 108 -21.97 16.33 8.77
CA TYR A 108 -22.82 15.33 9.39
C TYR A 108 -21.95 14.31 10.10
N ALA A 109 -22.36 13.82 11.25
CA ALA A 109 -21.66 12.70 11.91
C ALA A 109 -21.85 11.41 11.06
N ALA A 110 -20.98 11.20 10.08
CA ALA A 110 -21.04 10.03 9.24
C ALA A 110 -20.31 8.85 9.92
N PRO A 111 -20.87 7.63 9.92
CA PRO A 111 -20.24 6.46 10.54
C PRO A 111 -19.00 5.96 9.78
N GLY A 112 -18.71 6.49 8.60
CA GLY A 112 -17.56 6.11 7.79
C GLY A 112 -17.17 7.18 6.80
N TYR A 113 -15.88 7.23 6.44
CA TYR A 113 -15.29 8.16 5.47
C TYR A 113 -14.37 7.41 4.51
N ILE A 114 -14.11 8.00 3.33
CA ILE A 114 -13.24 7.44 2.29
C ILE A 114 -11.78 7.88 2.49
N GLY A 115 -11.53 9.10 3.00
CA GLY A 115 -10.19 9.62 3.25
C GLY A 115 -9.41 9.95 1.96
N LEU A 116 -10.02 10.63 0.98
CA LEU A 116 -9.35 11.03 -0.26
C LEU A 116 -8.20 12.02 -0.01
N ASP A 117 -8.31 12.88 0.98
CA ASP A 117 -7.26 13.79 1.42
C ASP A 117 -6.05 13.00 1.95
N TRP A 118 -6.27 11.97 2.77
CA TRP A 118 -5.23 11.07 3.22
C TRP A 118 -4.58 10.32 2.06
N PHE A 119 -5.40 9.79 1.13
CA PHE A 119 -4.89 9.11 -0.06
C PHE A 119 -3.94 9.99 -0.88
N ILE A 120 -4.33 11.23 -1.15
CA ILE A 120 -3.51 12.17 -1.92
C ILE A 120 -2.21 12.49 -1.18
N LEU A 121 -2.31 12.79 0.12
CA LEU A 121 -1.17 13.13 0.96
C LEU A 121 -0.17 11.96 1.03
N ASP A 122 -0.66 10.75 1.32
CA ASP A 122 0.17 9.56 1.41
C ASP A 122 0.82 9.21 0.06
N LEU A 123 0.06 9.24 -1.04
CA LEU A 123 0.61 9.00 -2.37
C LEU A 123 1.73 9.99 -2.74
N MET A 124 1.50 11.29 -2.51
CA MET A 124 2.49 12.33 -2.85
C MET A 124 3.72 12.23 -1.96
N LEU A 125 3.53 12.08 -0.66
CA LEU A 125 4.64 12.02 0.30
C LEU A 125 5.45 10.74 0.12
N SER A 126 4.79 9.60 0.01
CA SER A 126 5.43 8.31 -0.24
C SER A 126 6.16 8.28 -1.58
N ALA A 127 5.54 8.75 -2.66
CA ALA A 127 6.20 8.85 -3.97
C ALA A 127 7.42 9.78 -3.92
N MET A 128 7.32 10.94 -3.28
CA MET A 128 8.43 11.88 -3.15
C MET A 128 9.61 11.26 -2.37
N ILE A 129 9.34 10.65 -1.24
CA ILE A 129 10.36 10.06 -0.38
C ILE A 129 10.98 8.82 -1.05
N PHE A 130 10.14 7.84 -1.43
CA PHE A 130 10.65 6.56 -1.88
C PHE A 130 11.26 6.60 -3.27
N ILE A 131 10.70 7.35 -4.23
CA ILE A 131 11.32 7.53 -5.54
C ILE A 131 12.70 8.19 -5.39
N PHE A 132 12.83 9.19 -4.50
CA PHE A 132 14.11 9.81 -4.20
C PHE A 132 15.10 8.80 -3.60
N LEU A 133 14.69 8.06 -2.56
CA LEU A 133 15.55 7.07 -1.90
C LEU A 133 15.96 5.92 -2.84
N GLU A 134 15.02 5.40 -3.64
CA GLU A 134 15.28 4.36 -4.63
C GLU A 134 16.23 4.81 -5.74
N LYS A 135 16.23 6.10 -6.10
CA LYS A 135 17.18 6.64 -7.08
C LYS A 135 18.53 6.97 -6.48
N MET A 136 18.60 7.32 -5.20
CA MET A 136 19.86 7.60 -4.50
C MET A 136 20.63 6.32 -4.15
N TRP A 137 19.94 5.27 -3.72
CA TRP A 137 20.54 4.00 -3.28
C TRP A 137 19.84 2.77 -3.89
N PRO A 138 19.77 2.64 -5.23
CA PRO A 138 19.05 1.56 -5.88
C PRO A 138 19.71 0.20 -5.66
N HIS A 139 18.89 -0.84 -5.42
CA HIS A 139 19.32 -2.21 -5.58
C HIS A 139 19.48 -2.55 -7.07
N LEU A 140 18.44 -2.35 -7.85
CA LEU A 140 18.45 -2.52 -9.30
C LEU A 140 18.51 -1.13 -9.96
N ARG A 141 19.69 -0.75 -10.45
CA ARG A 141 19.95 0.58 -11.04
C ARG A 141 19.12 0.85 -12.29
N GLU A 142 18.92 -0.19 -13.10
CA GLU A 142 18.20 -0.11 -14.37
C GLU A 142 16.67 -0.13 -14.21
N GLN A 143 16.17 -0.34 -12.98
CA GLN A 143 14.71 -0.36 -12.77
C GLN A 143 14.10 1.02 -13.00
N ALA A 144 13.15 1.07 -13.95
CA ALA A 144 12.39 2.28 -14.23
C ALA A 144 11.50 2.66 -13.03
N ILE A 145 11.25 3.97 -12.84
CA ILE A 145 10.28 4.46 -11.81
C ILE A 145 8.88 3.89 -12.08
N LEU A 146 8.46 3.90 -13.35
CA LEU A 146 7.23 3.27 -13.81
C LEU A 146 7.56 1.88 -14.36
N ARG A 147 7.93 0.97 -13.48
CA ARG A 147 8.30 -0.41 -13.82
C ARG A 147 7.11 -1.21 -14.33
N PRO A 148 7.29 -2.42 -14.89
CA PRO A 148 6.15 -3.28 -15.20
C PRO A 148 5.21 -3.44 -14.00
N ASP A 149 3.91 -3.48 -14.24
CA ASP A 149 2.84 -3.60 -13.25
C ASP A 149 2.64 -2.42 -12.26
N TRP A 150 3.42 -1.30 -12.35
CA TRP A 150 3.21 -0.13 -11.49
C TRP A 150 1.75 0.35 -11.48
N TRP A 151 1.07 0.31 -12.63
CA TRP A 151 -0.33 0.71 -12.75
C TRP A 151 -1.26 -0.28 -12.04
N HIS A 152 -0.88 -1.56 -11.99
CA HIS A 152 -1.62 -2.57 -11.24
C HIS A 152 -1.52 -2.31 -9.74
N ASP A 153 -0.33 -2.03 -9.24
CA ASP A 153 -0.09 -1.71 -7.83
C ASP A 153 -0.73 -0.38 -7.42
N SER A 154 -0.71 0.64 -8.28
CA SER A 154 -1.43 1.90 -8.05
C SER A 154 -2.93 1.71 -7.84
N ARG A 155 -3.55 0.75 -8.53
CA ARG A 155 -4.97 0.42 -8.32
C ARG A 155 -5.21 -0.23 -6.96
N TYR A 156 -4.29 -1.06 -6.49
CA TYR A 156 -4.36 -1.62 -5.14
C TYR A 156 -4.13 -0.55 -4.07
N PHE A 157 -3.17 0.34 -4.29
CA PHE A 157 -2.94 1.49 -3.43
C PHE A 157 -4.24 2.31 -3.29
N LEU A 158 -4.87 2.68 -4.39
CA LEU A 158 -6.16 3.39 -4.40
C LEU A 158 -7.25 2.59 -3.68
N LEU A 159 -7.45 1.31 -4.02
CA LEU A 159 -8.49 0.47 -3.42
C LEU A 159 -8.34 0.39 -1.90
N ASN A 160 -7.14 0.12 -1.40
CA ASN A 160 -6.88 0.00 0.03
C ASN A 160 -7.06 1.34 0.77
N HIS A 161 -6.76 2.47 0.11
CA HIS A 161 -7.03 3.80 0.67
C HIS A 161 -8.52 4.14 0.70
N LEU A 162 -9.28 3.78 -0.34
CA LEU A 162 -10.74 3.95 -0.32
C LEU A 162 -11.42 3.12 0.78
N LEU A 163 -10.79 2.03 1.22
CA LEU A 163 -11.29 1.17 2.29
C LEU A 163 -10.76 1.55 3.69
N ILE A 164 -9.92 2.59 3.80
CA ILE A 164 -9.28 2.94 5.07
C ILE A 164 -10.28 3.23 6.19
N GLY A 165 -11.40 3.86 5.86
CA GLY A 165 -12.49 4.11 6.81
C GLY A 165 -13.12 2.81 7.33
N VAL A 166 -13.25 1.80 6.47
CA VAL A 166 -13.74 0.47 6.85
C VAL A 166 -12.74 -0.22 7.79
N TYR A 167 -11.45 -0.16 7.47
CA TYR A 167 -10.40 -0.73 8.32
C TYR A 167 -10.32 -0.04 9.68
N ALA A 168 -10.39 1.30 9.70
CA ALA A 168 -10.38 2.07 10.93
C ALA A 168 -11.61 1.76 11.80
N PHE A 169 -12.80 1.67 11.20
CA PHE A 169 -14.02 1.28 11.89
C PHE A 169 -13.88 -0.13 12.50
N ALA A 170 -13.45 -1.11 11.71
CA ALA A 170 -13.24 -2.47 12.19
C ALA A 170 -12.22 -2.50 13.35
N ALA A 171 -11.07 -1.84 13.22
CA ALA A 171 -10.03 -1.80 14.24
C ALA A 171 -10.51 -1.14 15.54
N THR A 172 -11.29 -0.06 15.45
CA THR A 172 -11.78 0.67 16.63
C THR A 172 -12.96 0.00 17.33
N MET A 173 -13.79 -0.75 16.61
CA MET A 173 -14.96 -1.41 17.17
C MET A 173 -14.69 -2.84 17.66
N PHE A 174 -13.78 -3.57 16.98
CA PHE A 174 -13.56 -4.99 17.25
C PHE A 174 -12.96 -5.23 18.65
N ALA A 175 -11.87 -4.52 18.97
CA ALA A 175 -11.18 -4.73 20.24
C ALA A 175 -12.08 -4.40 21.47
N PRO A 176 -12.79 -3.26 21.55
CA PRO A 176 -13.72 -3.00 22.64
C PRO A 176 -14.87 -4.00 22.74
N THR A 177 -15.40 -4.46 21.61
CA THR A 177 -16.54 -5.37 21.58
C THR A 177 -16.17 -6.76 22.10
N PHE A 178 -15.02 -7.30 21.67
CA PHE A 178 -14.69 -8.70 21.95
C PHE A 178 -13.65 -8.88 23.04
N PHE A 179 -12.89 -7.86 23.44
CA PHE A 179 -11.77 -7.96 24.37
C PHE A 179 -11.87 -7.04 25.60
N SER A 180 -12.99 -6.35 25.81
CA SER A 180 -13.20 -5.51 27.00
C SER A 180 -13.07 -6.28 28.32
N TRP A 181 -13.38 -7.57 28.32
CA TRP A 181 -13.23 -8.45 29.49
C TRP A 181 -11.75 -8.68 29.88
N ALA A 182 -10.81 -8.51 28.97
CA ALA A 182 -9.37 -8.68 29.22
C ALA A 182 -8.72 -7.42 29.82
N ILE A 183 -9.44 -6.32 29.93
CA ILE A 183 -8.93 -5.05 30.45
C ILE A 183 -8.72 -5.14 31.95
N ASN A 184 -7.49 -4.83 32.36
CA ASN A 184 -7.18 -4.53 33.79
C ASN A 184 -6.83 -3.05 33.89
N ARG A 185 -7.61 -2.29 34.67
CA ARG A 185 -7.46 -0.83 34.77
C ARG A 185 -6.15 -0.42 35.44
N ASP A 186 -5.62 -1.20 36.38
CA ASP A 186 -4.35 -0.91 37.03
C ASP A 186 -3.19 -1.11 36.09
N ILE A 187 -3.26 -2.15 35.25
CA ILE A 187 -2.26 -2.37 34.16
C ILE A 187 -2.33 -1.22 33.15
N GLN A 188 -3.54 -0.82 32.74
CA GLN A 188 -3.69 0.31 31.81
C GLN A 188 -3.15 1.62 32.39
N ALA A 189 -3.43 1.91 33.65
CA ALA A 189 -2.90 3.10 34.31
C ALA A 189 -1.37 3.04 34.41
N THR A 190 -0.79 1.89 34.71
CA THR A 190 0.65 1.68 34.76
C THR A 190 1.27 1.89 33.37
N VAL A 191 0.74 1.24 32.34
CA VAL A 191 1.28 1.34 30.96
C VAL A 191 1.15 2.75 30.42
N SER A 192 0.00 3.41 30.62
CA SER A 192 -0.21 4.79 30.13
C SER A 192 0.67 5.82 30.87
N SER A 193 1.17 5.51 32.06
CA SER A 193 2.11 6.36 32.79
C SER A 193 3.58 6.21 32.37
N LEU A 194 3.90 5.18 31.58
CA LEU A 194 5.26 5.00 31.06
C LEU A 194 5.66 6.13 30.10
N PRO A 195 6.97 6.44 29.98
CA PRO A 195 7.42 7.36 28.95
C PRO A 195 6.92 6.97 27.56
N TRP A 196 6.51 7.96 26.76
CA TRP A 196 5.93 7.71 25.43
C TRP A 196 6.82 6.85 24.52
N ALA A 197 8.14 7.00 24.61
CA ALA A 197 9.10 6.20 23.83
C ALA A 197 9.05 4.71 24.21
N VAL A 198 8.82 4.38 25.50
CA VAL A 198 8.65 3.00 25.95
C VAL A 198 7.35 2.44 25.41
N GLN A 199 6.26 3.19 25.48
CA GLN A 199 4.96 2.79 24.93
C GLN A 199 5.02 2.60 23.41
N PHE A 200 5.78 3.44 22.70
CA PHE A 200 6.00 3.31 21.24
C PHE A 200 6.74 2.01 20.90
N VAL A 201 7.84 1.70 21.61
CA VAL A 201 8.56 0.43 21.41
C VAL A 201 7.66 -0.77 21.77
N MET A 202 6.88 -0.68 22.85
CA MET A 202 5.90 -1.71 23.18
C MET A 202 4.87 -1.90 22.06
N ALA A 203 4.35 -0.82 21.46
CA ALA A 203 3.42 -0.91 20.34
C ALA A 203 4.05 -1.63 19.14
N ILE A 204 5.30 -1.33 18.79
CA ILE A 204 6.03 -2.01 17.70
C ILE A 204 6.15 -3.51 18.01
N VAL A 205 6.64 -3.89 19.18
CA VAL A 205 6.89 -5.29 19.54
C VAL A 205 5.58 -6.09 19.56
N LEU A 206 4.55 -5.55 20.18
CA LEU A 206 3.25 -6.24 20.32
C LEU A 206 2.55 -6.38 18.96
N ALA A 207 2.56 -5.34 18.17
CA ALA A 207 1.96 -5.37 16.84
C ALA A 207 2.70 -6.34 15.91
N ASP A 208 4.03 -6.34 15.94
CA ASP A 208 4.83 -7.22 15.09
C ASP A 208 4.74 -8.69 15.50
N LEU A 209 4.54 -9.00 16.78
CA LEU A 209 4.22 -10.35 17.25
C LEU A 209 2.86 -10.84 16.70
N VAL A 210 1.85 -9.98 16.71
CA VAL A 210 0.53 -10.32 16.14
C VAL A 210 0.62 -10.45 14.62
N GLU A 211 1.32 -9.52 13.97
CA GLU A 211 1.57 -9.56 12.52
C GLU A 211 2.29 -10.84 12.12
N TYR A 212 3.34 -11.22 12.84
CA TYR A 212 4.03 -12.50 12.66
C TYR A 212 3.07 -13.69 12.69
N ALA A 213 2.21 -13.75 13.69
CA ALA A 213 1.28 -14.85 13.86
C ALA A 213 0.26 -14.91 12.71
N ILE A 214 -0.30 -13.76 12.31
CA ILE A 214 -1.24 -13.66 11.19
C ILE A 214 -0.54 -14.02 9.88
N HIS A 215 0.60 -13.41 9.60
CA HIS A 215 1.33 -13.55 8.36
C HIS A 215 1.79 -15.00 8.15
N ARG A 216 2.40 -15.60 9.18
CA ARG A 216 2.76 -17.02 9.19
C ARG A 216 1.53 -17.91 8.96
N THR A 217 0.41 -17.62 9.61
CA THR A 217 -0.83 -18.37 9.42
C THR A 217 -1.34 -18.27 7.98
N MET A 218 -1.24 -17.08 7.37
CA MET A 218 -1.63 -16.89 5.95
C MET A 218 -0.75 -17.69 4.99
N HIS A 219 0.51 -17.92 5.30
CA HIS A 219 1.41 -18.78 4.53
C HIS A 219 1.15 -20.26 4.74
N GLU A 220 1.10 -20.72 6.00
CA GLU A 220 1.05 -22.15 6.33
C GLU A 220 -0.34 -22.76 6.15
N VAL A 221 -1.43 -21.95 6.28
CA VAL A 221 -2.81 -22.42 6.13
C VAL A 221 -3.26 -22.31 4.68
N LYS A 222 -3.32 -23.43 3.97
CA LYS A 222 -3.69 -23.50 2.55
C LYS A 222 -4.97 -22.75 2.18
N PHE A 223 -5.93 -22.68 3.09
CA PHE A 223 -7.18 -21.95 2.88
C PHE A 223 -6.99 -20.43 2.91
N LEU A 224 -6.01 -19.91 3.65
CA LEU A 224 -5.72 -18.48 3.78
C LEU A 224 -4.69 -18.00 2.77
N TRP A 225 -3.77 -18.86 2.34
CA TRP A 225 -2.76 -18.54 1.36
C TRP A 225 -3.28 -17.79 0.11
N PRO A 226 -4.44 -18.15 -0.51
CA PRO A 226 -4.93 -17.43 -1.68
C PRO A 226 -5.21 -15.93 -1.44
N ILE A 227 -5.47 -15.51 -0.21
CA ILE A 227 -5.62 -14.10 0.16
C ILE A 227 -4.27 -13.41 0.06
N HIS A 228 -3.25 -13.98 0.71
CA HIS A 228 -1.90 -13.44 0.80
C HIS A 228 -1.09 -13.65 -0.48
N ALA A 229 -1.40 -14.68 -1.28
CA ALA A 229 -0.78 -14.91 -2.57
C ALA A 229 -0.96 -13.74 -3.56
N VAL A 230 -1.99 -12.90 -3.38
CA VAL A 230 -2.13 -11.64 -4.14
C VAL A 230 -0.96 -10.72 -3.87
N HIS A 231 -0.51 -10.62 -2.60
CA HIS A 231 0.67 -9.87 -2.20
C HIS A 231 1.95 -10.46 -2.80
N HIS A 232 2.12 -11.76 -2.70
CA HIS A 232 3.26 -12.47 -3.30
C HIS A 232 3.25 -12.54 -4.83
N SER A 233 2.21 -12.07 -5.51
CA SER A 233 2.18 -12.02 -6.98
C SER A 233 3.02 -10.89 -7.59
N VAL A 234 3.72 -10.13 -6.78
CA VAL A 234 4.66 -9.08 -7.21
C VAL A 234 5.89 -9.69 -7.84
N GLU A 235 6.21 -9.31 -9.07
CA GLU A 235 7.40 -9.76 -9.80
C GLU A 235 8.52 -8.69 -9.85
N HIS A 236 8.19 -7.45 -9.51
CA HIS A 236 9.11 -6.32 -9.50
C HIS A 236 8.92 -5.53 -8.20
N MET A 237 9.93 -5.48 -7.37
CA MET A 237 9.87 -4.84 -6.06
C MET A 237 10.20 -3.35 -6.16
N ASP A 238 9.32 -2.52 -5.62
CA ASP A 238 9.51 -1.12 -5.32
C ASP A 238 8.58 -0.73 -4.16
N TRP A 239 8.66 0.51 -3.69
CA TRP A 239 7.83 0.99 -2.57
C TRP A 239 6.32 0.77 -2.79
N LEU A 240 5.84 0.84 -4.03
CA LEU A 240 4.43 0.69 -4.37
C LEU A 240 3.98 -0.78 -4.34
N ALA A 241 4.90 -1.73 -4.48
CA ALA A 241 4.62 -3.17 -4.44
C ALA A 241 3.96 -3.61 -3.12
N GLY A 242 4.33 -2.97 -2.00
CA GLY A 242 3.72 -3.20 -0.68
C GLY A 242 2.21 -2.95 -0.63
N SER A 243 1.69 -2.21 -1.60
CA SER A 243 0.24 -1.91 -1.69
C SER A 243 -0.59 -3.01 -2.32
N ARG A 244 0.02 -4.00 -3.00
CA ARG A 244 -0.67 -5.12 -3.63
C ARG A 244 -1.17 -6.11 -2.56
N LEU A 245 -2.25 -5.75 -1.88
CA LEU A 245 -2.88 -6.52 -0.82
C LEU A 245 -4.34 -6.80 -1.16
N HIS A 246 -4.77 -8.04 -1.01
CA HIS A 246 -6.20 -8.35 -1.06
C HIS A 246 -6.90 -7.67 0.12
N PHE A 247 -8.07 -7.05 -0.10
CA PHE A 247 -8.74 -6.22 0.91
C PHE A 247 -9.02 -6.92 2.25
N LEU A 248 -9.17 -8.24 2.26
CA LEU A 248 -9.35 -9.03 3.49
C LEU A 248 -8.08 -9.04 4.36
N GLU A 249 -6.91 -8.97 3.75
CA GLU A 249 -5.64 -8.99 4.49
C GLU A 249 -5.49 -7.76 5.38
N PRO A 250 -5.50 -6.51 4.87
CA PRO A 250 -5.43 -5.34 5.74
C PRO A 250 -6.66 -5.20 6.67
N LEU A 251 -7.82 -5.75 6.32
CA LEU A 251 -8.95 -5.79 7.24
C LEU A 251 -8.64 -6.63 8.47
N VAL A 252 -8.07 -7.80 8.30
CA VAL A 252 -7.70 -8.71 9.40
C VAL A 252 -6.49 -8.17 10.17
N THR A 253 -5.41 -7.84 9.47
CA THR A 253 -4.16 -7.44 10.12
C THR A 253 -4.32 -6.15 10.90
N ARG A 254 -4.85 -5.07 10.29
CA ARG A 254 -5.07 -3.78 10.97
C ARG A 254 -6.05 -3.86 12.14
N THR A 255 -7.00 -4.79 12.08
CA THR A 255 -7.94 -5.01 13.20
C THR A 255 -7.25 -5.71 14.36
N LEU A 256 -6.49 -6.77 14.10
CA LEU A 256 -5.93 -7.62 15.14
C LEU A 256 -4.65 -7.07 15.77
N VAL A 257 -3.79 -6.40 15.01
CA VAL A 257 -2.52 -5.84 15.52
C VAL A 257 -2.70 -4.78 16.60
N LEU A 258 -3.86 -4.12 16.64
CA LEU A 258 -4.17 -3.08 17.64
C LEU A 258 -4.78 -3.64 18.95
N ILE A 259 -5.18 -4.93 18.98
CA ILE A 259 -5.81 -5.52 20.17
C ILE A 259 -4.91 -5.46 21.41
N PRO A 260 -3.62 -5.85 21.38
CA PRO A 260 -2.76 -5.76 22.54
C PRO A 260 -2.60 -4.33 23.05
N ALA A 261 -2.47 -3.35 22.15
CA ALA A 261 -2.38 -1.94 22.51
C ALA A 261 -3.65 -1.44 23.22
N PHE A 262 -4.83 -1.88 22.78
CA PHE A 262 -6.11 -1.59 23.41
C PHE A 262 -6.20 -2.22 24.80
N ILE A 263 -5.88 -3.51 24.95
CA ILE A 263 -5.94 -4.23 26.22
C ILE A 263 -5.01 -3.59 27.27
N LEU A 264 -3.80 -3.24 26.86
CA LEU A 264 -2.76 -2.68 27.73
C LEU A 264 -2.92 -1.17 27.95
N GLY A 265 -3.76 -0.47 27.20
CA GLY A 265 -4.00 0.96 27.36
C GLY A 265 -2.83 1.82 26.91
N ILE A 266 -2.18 1.48 25.80
CA ILE A 266 -1.16 2.35 25.17
C ILE A 266 -1.82 3.67 24.80
N ALA A 267 -1.18 4.79 25.15
CA ALA A 267 -1.70 6.13 24.92
C ALA A 267 -1.80 6.44 23.41
N LYS A 268 -2.66 7.42 23.08
CA LYS A 268 -2.98 7.77 21.69
C LYS A 268 -1.75 8.23 20.88
N GLU A 269 -0.89 9.05 21.47
CA GLU A 269 0.27 9.64 20.78
C GLU A 269 1.29 8.58 20.35
N PRO A 270 1.81 7.69 21.24
CA PRO A 270 2.73 6.62 20.81
C PRO A 270 2.05 5.63 19.84
N LEU A 271 0.75 5.38 19.97
CA LEU A 271 0.03 4.51 19.04
C LEU A 271 -0.11 5.16 17.67
N SER A 272 -0.40 6.46 17.60
CA SER A 272 -0.46 7.20 16.34
C SER A 272 0.91 7.23 15.64
N LEU A 273 1.98 7.43 16.40
CA LEU A 273 3.34 7.38 15.87
C LEU A 273 3.68 5.98 15.33
N TYR A 274 3.24 4.92 16.03
CA TYR A 274 3.38 3.54 15.53
C TYR A 274 2.68 3.35 14.17
N ILE A 275 1.46 3.84 13.99
CA ILE A 275 0.71 3.71 12.73
C ILE A 275 1.47 4.39 11.57
N VAL A 276 2.02 5.59 11.80
CA VAL A 276 2.84 6.30 10.80
C VAL A 276 4.13 5.52 10.50
N PHE A 277 4.81 5.04 11.55
CA PHE A 277 6.01 4.23 11.40
C PHE A 277 5.73 2.95 10.61
N ALA A 278 4.66 2.23 10.91
CA ALA A 278 4.28 0.99 10.22
C ALA A 278 3.98 1.23 8.73
N GLY A 279 3.30 2.33 8.40
CA GLY A 279 3.07 2.71 7.00
C GLY A 279 4.36 3.02 6.24
N PHE A 280 5.26 3.81 6.84
CA PHE A 280 6.57 4.09 6.26
C PHE A 280 7.41 2.80 6.10
N GLN A 281 7.44 1.97 7.13
CA GLN A 281 8.20 0.71 7.13
C GLN A 281 7.67 -0.24 6.05
N ALA A 282 6.37 -0.33 5.84
CA ALA A 282 5.78 -1.15 4.78
C ALA A 282 6.26 -0.73 3.39
N GLY A 283 6.32 0.59 3.11
CA GLY A 283 6.90 1.11 1.87
C GLY A 283 8.41 0.84 1.78
N LEU A 284 9.14 1.03 2.88
CA LEU A 284 10.60 0.85 2.92
C LEU A 284 11.02 -0.58 2.62
N ILE A 285 10.41 -1.57 3.26
CA ILE A 285 10.83 -2.98 3.12
C ILE A 285 10.55 -3.56 1.74
N HIS A 286 9.60 -3.00 0.99
CA HIS A 286 9.33 -3.39 -0.40
C HIS A 286 10.16 -2.60 -1.41
N SER A 287 10.76 -1.47 -1.00
CA SER A 287 11.43 -0.55 -1.92
C SER A 287 12.65 -1.15 -2.61
N ASN A 288 12.97 -0.61 -3.80
CA ASN A 288 14.19 -0.94 -4.55
C ASN A 288 15.43 -0.26 -3.94
N ILE A 289 15.56 -0.27 -2.61
CA ILE A 289 16.69 0.32 -1.91
C ILE A 289 17.73 -0.75 -1.58
N GLY A 290 18.94 -0.60 -2.12
CA GLY A 290 20.08 -1.51 -1.93
C GLY A 290 20.95 -1.21 -0.70
N CYS A 291 20.45 -0.42 0.25
CA CYS A 291 21.23 -0.05 1.43
C CYS A 291 21.37 -1.25 2.40
N ASP A 292 22.61 -1.55 2.79
CA ASP A 292 22.87 -2.50 3.88
C ASP A 292 22.86 -1.73 5.21
N LEU A 293 21.88 -2.04 6.06
CA LEU A 293 21.75 -1.43 7.39
C LEU A 293 22.85 -1.89 8.39
N GLY A 294 23.88 -2.62 7.94
CA GLY A 294 24.94 -3.14 8.81
C GLY A 294 24.34 -4.01 9.94
N PRO A 295 24.75 -3.83 11.21
CA PRO A 295 24.19 -4.59 12.33
C PRO A 295 22.70 -4.34 12.59
N LEU A 296 22.16 -3.17 12.21
CA LEU A 296 20.75 -2.82 12.42
C LEU A 296 19.79 -3.74 11.65
N LYS A 297 20.23 -4.43 10.59
CA LYS A 297 19.43 -5.41 9.85
C LYS A 297 18.93 -6.61 10.69
N TYR A 298 19.49 -6.83 11.87
CA TYR A 298 19.03 -7.85 12.81
C TYR A 298 17.99 -7.30 13.80
N VAL A 299 17.88 -5.98 13.88
CA VAL A 299 16.95 -5.28 14.79
C VAL A 299 15.77 -4.70 14.04
N LEU A 300 16.01 -4.19 12.82
CA LEU A 300 14.98 -3.56 11.99
C LEU A 300 14.95 -4.23 10.61
N CYS A 301 13.76 -4.56 10.14
CA CYS A 301 13.55 -5.13 8.81
C CYS A 301 14.08 -4.16 7.74
N SER A 302 14.95 -4.68 6.89
CA SER A 302 15.51 -3.97 5.75
C SER A 302 14.78 -4.39 4.45
N PRO A 303 14.89 -3.61 3.37
CA PRO A 303 14.40 -4.05 2.06
C PRO A 303 14.92 -5.44 1.69
N ARG A 304 16.23 -5.68 1.82
CA ARG A 304 16.84 -6.97 1.52
C ARG A 304 16.21 -8.12 2.31
N TYR A 305 15.89 -7.91 3.59
CA TYR A 305 15.26 -8.93 4.44
C TYR A 305 13.89 -9.34 3.91
N HIS A 306 13.05 -8.37 3.61
CA HIS A 306 11.71 -8.60 3.13
C HIS A 306 11.65 -9.05 1.66
N HIS A 307 12.63 -8.64 0.84
CA HIS A 307 12.79 -9.18 -0.50
C HIS A 307 13.05 -10.69 -0.49
N TRP A 308 13.77 -11.21 0.51
CA TRP A 308 13.92 -12.66 0.71
C TRP A 308 12.60 -13.32 1.08
N HIS A 309 11.71 -12.64 1.80
CA HIS A 309 10.36 -13.13 2.05
C HIS A 309 9.53 -13.28 0.75
N HIS A 310 9.65 -12.32 -0.16
CA HIS A 310 8.98 -12.35 -1.47
C HIS A 310 9.69 -13.22 -2.51
N SER A 311 10.80 -13.86 -2.15
CA SER A 311 11.59 -14.65 -3.08
C SER A 311 10.85 -15.87 -3.60
N SER A 312 11.07 -16.18 -4.87
CA SER A 312 10.72 -17.48 -5.47
C SER A 312 11.80 -18.55 -5.31
N ASP A 313 12.88 -18.25 -4.59
CA ASP A 313 13.97 -19.21 -4.29
C ASP A 313 13.52 -20.22 -3.23
N ASP A 314 13.71 -21.51 -3.47
CA ASP A 314 13.21 -22.61 -2.61
C ASP A 314 13.65 -22.47 -1.15
N GLU A 315 14.86 -21.97 -0.90
CA GLU A 315 15.45 -21.81 0.44
C GLU A 315 14.77 -20.71 1.27
N ALA A 316 14.07 -19.78 0.60
CA ALA A 316 13.43 -18.62 1.21
C ALA A 316 11.91 -18.79 1.40
N ILE A 317 11.33 -19.88 0.87
CA ILE A 317 9.89 -20.14 1.02
C ILE A 317 9.56 -20.29 2.50
N ASP A 318 8.48 -19.65 2.92
CA ASP A 318 7.96 -19.65 4.30
C ASP A 318 9.00 -19.17 5.33
N LYS A 319 9.70 -18.07 5.01
CA LYS A 319 10.65 -17.37 5.87
C LYS A 319 10.33 -15.89 6.00
N ASN A 320 10.86 -15.25 7.06
CA ASN A 320 10.88 -13.79 7.24
C ASN A 320 9.50 -13.13 7.31
N TYR A 321 8.66 -13.55 8.24
CA TYR A 321 7.27 -13.11 8.33
C TYR A 321 7.05 -11.73 8.96
N VAL A 322 8.02 -11.21 9.76
CA VAL A 322 7.85 -9.93 10.45
C VAL A 322 7.98 -8.73 9.52
N ALA A 323 7.28 -7.66 9.88
CA ALA A 323 7.37 -6.38 9.16
C ALA A 323 8.40 -5.42 9.79
N HIS A 324 8.71 -5.56 11.09
CA HIS A 324 9.55 -4.60 11.81
C HIS A 324 10.80 -5.20 12.42
N LEU A 325 10.70 -6.30 13.18
CA LEU A 325 11.73 -6.81 14.09
C LEU A 325 12.19 -8.23 13.72
N PRO A 326 13.26 -8.40 12.91
CA PRO A 326 13.78 -9.72 12.51
C PRO A 326 14.11 -10.66 13.67
N ALA A 327 14.33 -10.11 14.86
CA ALA A 327 14.57 -10.90 16.07
C ALA A 327 13.39 -11.84 16.42
N ILE A 328 12.17 -11.50 16.02
CA ILE A 328 10.99 -12.36 16.22
C ILE A 328 11.08 -13.59 15.31
N ASP A 329 11.40 -13.41 14.02
CA ASP A 329 11.63 -14.55 13.10
C ASP A 329 12.78 -15.42 13.57
N TRP A 330 13.83 -14.82 14.09
CA TRP A 330 14.96 -15.55 14.66
C TRP A 330 14.52 -16.39 15.87
N LEU A 331 13.70 -15.82 16.75
CA LEU A 331 13.15 -16.49 17.94
C LEU A 331 12.30 -17.73 17.56
N PHE A 332 11.51 -17.62 16.49
CA PHE A 332 10.62 -18.68 16.02
C PHE A 332 11.21 -19.57 14.93
N GLY A 333 12.50 -19.38 14.56
CA GLY A 333 13.22 -20.23 13.60
C GLY A 333 12.85 -20.03 12.13
N THR A 334 12.25 -18.87 11.81
CA THR A 334 11.83 -18.51 10.45
C THR A 334 12.72 -17.46 9.80
N PHE A 335 13.75 -16.99 10.50
CA PHE A 335 14.73 -16.04 9.97
C PHE A 335 15.56 -16.65 8.85
N TYR A 336 15.65 -15.99 7.71
CA TYR A 336 16.50 -16.33 6.59
C TYR A 336 17.15 -15.09 5.98
N MET A 337 18.46 -15.02 6.01
CA MET A 337 19.24 -13.98 5.33
C MET A 337 20.62 -14.56 4.95
N PRO A 338 20.84 -14.90 3.68
CA PRO A 338 22.12 -15.44 3.24
C PRO A 338 23.27 -14.46 3.51
N PRO A 339 24.48 -14.96 3.82
CA PRO A 339 25.66 -14.13 4.04
C PRO A 339 26.06 -13.36 2.77
N GLY A 340 26.65 -12.18 2.94
CA GLY A 340 27.12 -11.33 1.84
C GLY A 340 26.16 -10.16 1.54
N LYS A 341 26.71 -8.96 1.41
CA LYS A 341 25.94 -7.73 1.20
C LYS A 341 25.19 -7.66 -0.13
N HIS A 342 25.67 -8.41 -1.12
CA HIS A 342 25.19 -8.37 -2.51
C HIS A 342 24.37 -9.61 -2.88
N VAL A 343 24.02 -10.45 -1.90
CA VAL A 343 23.18 -11.61 -2.14
C VAL A 343 21.73 -11.23 -1.99
N TRP A 344 21.01 -11.22 -3.09
CA TRP A 344 19.61 -10.90 -3.20
C TRP A 344 18.85 -12.06 -3.87
N PRO A 345 17.52 -12.12 -3.75
CA PRO A 345 16.73 -13.12 -4.46
C PRO A 345 16.97 -13.14 -5.96
N ARG A 346 16.91 -14.31 -6.55
CA ARG A 346 17.02 -14.51 -8.03
C ARG A 346 15.74 -14.08 -8.75
N GLY A 347 14.61 -14.13 -8.08
CA GLY A 347 13.31 -13.72 -8.62
C GLY A 347 12.25 -13.56 -7.54
N TYR A 348 11.15 -12.97 -7.93
CA TYR A 348 9.98 -12.72 -7.08
C TYR A 348 8.73 -13.32 -7.72
N GLY A 349 7.67 -13.40 -6.97
CA GLY A 349 6.38 -13.92 -7.44
C GLY A 349 6.00 -15.25 -6.78
N THR A 350 4.76 -15.67 -7.00
CA THR A 350 4.24 -16.92 -6.43
C THR A 350 4.86 -18.15 -7.10
N VAL A 351 5.26 -19.13 -6.31
CA VAL A 351 5.73 -20.43 -6.79
C VAL A 351 4.52 -21.33 -7.03
N GLY A 352 4.53 -22.06 -8.16
CA GLY A 352 3.49 -23.02 -8.52
C GLY A 352 2.40 -22.43 -9.43
N ILE A 353 1.18 -22.19 -8.94
CA ILE A 353 0.06 -21.74 -9.76
C ILE A 353 0.14 -20.22 -9.94
N PRO A 354 0.27 -19.70 -11.17
CA PRO A 354 0.29 -18.26 -11.41
C PRO A 354 -1.07 -17.64 -11.09
N LEU A 355 -1.05 -16.47 -10.46
CA LEU A 355 -2.27 -15.73 -10.19
C LEU A 355 -2.85 -15.12 -11.48
N PRO A 356 -4.17 -14.97 -11.56
CA PRO A 356 -4.80 -14.33 -12.71
C PRO A 356 -4.38 -12.86 -12.80
N LYS A 357 -4.13 -12.36 -14.00
CA LYS A 357 -3.84 -10.94 -14.23
C LYS A 357 -5.11 -10.08 -14.07
N GLY A 358 -4.95 -8.90 -13.45
CA GLY A 358 -5.99 -7.89 -13.31
C GLY A 358 -6.71 -7.91 -11.94
N ILE A 359 -6.95 -6.69 -11.41
CA ILE A 359 -7.45 -6.46 -10.05
C ILE A 359 -8.80 -7.18 -9.76
N ILE A 360 -9.74 -7.15 -10.71
CA ILE A 360 -11.05 -7.80 -10.53
C ILE A 360 -10.89 -9.32 -10.41
N ARG A 361 -10.03 -9.93 -11.24
CA ARG A 361 -9.80 -11.38 -11.19
C ARG A 361 -9.08 -11.78 -9.91
N GLN A 362 -8.12 -10.98 -9.45
CA GLN A 362 -7.40 -11.20 -8.18
C GLN A 362 -8.31 -10.95 -6.98
N PHE A 363 -9.23 -9.98 -7.04
CA PHE A 363 -10.23 -9.77 -6.00
C PHE A 363 -11.09 -11.02 -5.75
N PHE A 364 -11.49 -11.72 -6.80
CA PHE A 364 -12.30 -12.94 -6.68
C PHE A 364 -11.46 -14.23 -6.58
N TYR A 365 -10.13 -14.15 -6.73
CA TYR A 365 -9.27 -15.32 -6.74
C TYR A 365 -9.32 -16.13 -5.44
N PRO A 366 -9.21 -15.54 -4.24
CA PRO A 366 -9.25 -16.31 -3.00
C PRO A 366 -10.54 -17.12 -2.87
N PHE A 367 -11.68 -16.52 -3.14
CA PHE A 367 -12.99 -17.19 -3.03
C PHE A 367 -13.14 -18.37 -4.00
N ARG A 368 -12.59 -18.24 -5.21
CA ARG A 368 -12.60 -19.32 -6.21
C ARG A 368 -11.62 -20.44 -5.85
N ALA A 369 -10.46 -20.10 -5.34
CA ALA A 369 -9.46 -21.07 -4.88
C ALA A 369 -10.01 -21.88 -3.69
N GLN A 370 -10.58 -21.21 -2.70
CA GLN A 370 -11.21 -21.83 -1.54
C GLN A 370 -12.39 -22.72 -1.93
N ALA A 371 -13.25 -22.29 -2.84
CA ALA A 371 -14.36 -23.10 -3.35
C ALA A 371 -13.91 -24.40 -4.02
N ARG A 372 -12.75 -24.39 -4.70
CA ARG A 372 -12.15 -25.61 -5.28
C ARG A 372 -11.57 -26.55 -4.22
N MET A 373 -11.05 -26.01 -3.12
CA MET A 373 -10.54 -26.82 -1.99
C MET A 373 -11.68 -27.50 -1.22
N ILE A 374 -12.82 -26.84 -1.08
CA ILE A 374 -14.01 -27.39 -0.38
C ILE A 374 -14.73 -28.44 -1.23
N ARG A 375 -14.62 -28.38 -2.57
CA ARG A 375 -15.21 -29.35 -3.50
C ARG A 375 -14.11 -30.17 -4.19
N PRO A 376 -13.38 -31.09 -3.49
CA PRO A 376 -12.47 -31.97 -4.14
C PRO A 376 -13.25 -33.06 -4.90
N GLY A 377 -13.28 -32.95 -6.23
CA GLY A 377 -13.72 -34.06 -7.05
C GLY A 377 -14.88 -33.80 -7.97
N THR A 378 -14.63 -33.18 -9.11
CA THR A 378 -15.10 -33.60 -10.44
C THR A 378 -13.99 -33.28 -11.44
N SER A 379 -12.83 -33.91 -11.28
CA SER A 379 -11.90 -34.03 -12.40
C SER A 379 -12.57 -34.99 -13.38
N SER A 380 -13.04 -34.49 -14.51
CA SER A 380 -13.38 -35.28 -15.66
C SER A 380 -12.16 -36.15 -16.00
N ALA A 381 -12.23 -37.41 -15.61
CA ALA A 381 -11.40 -38.44 -16.19
C ALA A 381 -11.82 -38.53 -17.67
N THR A 382 -11.14 -37.77 -18.52
CA THR A 382 -11.11 -38.08 -19.94
C THR A 382 -10.33 -39.37 -20.08
N SER A 383 -11.07 -40.47 -20.06
CA SER A 383 -10.58 -41.77 -20.49
C SER A 383 -10.15 -41.65 -21.95
N SER A 384 -8.88 -41.52 -22.19
CA SER A 384 -8.30 -41.84 -23.49
C SER A 384 -8.35 -43.34 -23.65
N GLY A 385 -9.49 -43.85 -24.22
CA GLY A 385 -9.59 -45.21 -24.67
C GLY A 385 -8.62 -45.46 -25.84
N GLY A 386 -7.49 -46.04 -25.50
CA GLY A 386 -6.59 -46.59 -26.50
C GLY A 386 -7.28 -47.76 -27.20
N ARG A 387 -7.69 -47.57 -28.45
CA ARG A 387 -7.97 -48.68 -29.36
C ARG A 387 -6.62 -49.21 -29.85
N ALA A 388 -6.27 -50.39 -29.33
CA ALA A 388 -5.31 -51.25 -30.02
C ALA A 388 -5.94 -51.71 -31.32
N ALA A 389 -5.32 -51.42 -32.45
CA ALA A 389 -5.60 -52.09 -33.74
C ALA A 389 -4.51 -53.10 -33.97
N THR A 390 -4.95 -54.31 -34.23
CA THR A 390 -4.21 -55.49 -34.65
C THR A 390 -3.39 -55.25 -35.92
#